data_60553c8f3afedb034b64035dab8d1ef6
#
_entry.id   60553c8f3afedb034b64035dab8d1ef6
#
_cell.length_a   1.000
_cell.length_b   1.000
_cell.length_c   1.000
_cell.angle_alpha   90.00
_cell.angle_beta   90.00
_cell.angle_gamma   90.00
#
_symmetry.space_group_name_H-M   'P 1'
#
loop_
_entity.id
_entity.type
_entity.pdbx_description
1 polymer ?
#
loop_
_entity_poly.entity_id
_entity_poly.type
_entity_poly.pdbx_seq_one_letter_code
_entity_poly.pdbx_strand_id
1 'polypeptide(L)'
;MEQKVIHYPNLKTVLMVEKILRESDLAISRTELKRRLPKEIMHQTLNLILEFLEERGMIADTHKGIVWIYNPSPKIRTAIERGVEV
;
A
#
# COMPACT_ATOMS: atom_id res chain seq x y z
N MET A 1 23.76 22.69 9.59
CA MET A 1 22.56 22.19 9.05
C MET A 1 22.18 20.88 9.66
N GLU A 2 20.93 20.76 9.98
CA GLU A 2 20.53 19.60 10.63
C GLU A 2 20.09 18.56 9.70
N GLN A 3 20.46 17.36 9.89
CA GLN A 3 20.04 16.27 9.04
C GLN A 3 19.15 15.36 9.79
N LYS A 4 18.00 15.07 9.24
CA LYS A 4 17.15 14.07 9.81
C LYS A 4 17.66 12.72 9.41
N VAL A 5 17.70 11.83 10.36
CA VAL A 5 18.04 10.46 10.04
C VAL A 5 16.75 9.81 9.56
N ILE A 6 16.72 9.44 8.31
CA ILE A 6 15.57 8.78 7.74
C ILE A 6 15.94 7.34 7.45
N HIS A 7 15.17 6.42 8.02
CA HIS A 7 15.39 5.02 7.74
C HIS A 7 14.48 4.64 6.59
N TYR A 8 15.06 4.57 5.41
CA TYR A 8 14.29 4.19 4.25
C TYR A 8 13.91 2.73 4.31
N PRO A 9 12.71 2.42 3.91
CA PRO A 9 12.27 1.03 3.93
C PRO A 9 13.04 0.23 2.90
N ASN A 10 13.26 -1.05 3.18
CA ASN A 10 13.84 -1.91 2.17
C ASN A 10 12.71 -2.46 1.31
N LEU A 11 13.09 -3.03 0.18
CA LEU A 11 12.10 -3.51 -0.77
C LEU A 11 11.20 -4.58 -0.16
N LYS A 12 11.76 -5.44 0.67
CA LYS A 12 10.97 -6.50 1.28
C LYS A 12 9.82 -5.93 2.10
N THR A 13 10.07 -4.86 2.85
CA THR A 13 9.04 -4.24 3.67
C THR A 13 7.97 -3.59 2.78
N VAL A 14 8.39 -2.92 1.72
CA VAL A 14 7.46 -2.29 0.79
C VAL A 14 6.54 -3.35 0.17
N LEU A 15 7.12 -4.46 -0.28
CA LEU A 15 6.34 -5.52 -0.89
C LEU A 15 5.38 -6.16 0.11
N MET A 16 5.78 -6.23 1.36
CA MET A 16 4.92 -6.78 2.40
C MET A 16 3.69 -5.90 2.61
N VAL A 17 3.90 -4.59 2.65
CA VAL A 17 2.79 -3.64 2.79
C VAL A 17 1.87 -3.74 1.59
N GLU A 18 2.44 -3.79 0.38
CA GLU A 18 1.64 -3.92 -0.83
C GLU A 18 0.78 -5.17 -0.80
N LYS A 19 1.37 -6.28 -0.37
CA LYS A 19 0.64 -7.54 -0.35
C LYS A 19 -0.56 -7.47 0.58
N ILE A 20 -0.36 -6.91 1.77
CA ILE A 20 -1.45 -6.79 2.73
C ILE A 20 -2.58 -5.93 2.15
N LEU A 21 -2.21 -4.82 1.53
CA LEU A 21 -3.21 -3.91 0.97
C LEU A 21 -3.94 -4.53 -0.20
N ARG A 22 -3.21 -5.22 -1.08
CA ARG A 22 -3.85 -5.85 -2.23
C ARG A 22 -4.80 -6.96 -1.82
N GLU A 23 -4.49 -7.66 -0.75
CA GLU A 23 -5.32 -8.78 -0.32
C GLU A 23 -6.47 -8.36 0.58
N SER A 24 -6.53 -7.09 0.97
CA SER A 24 -7.62 -6.60 1.77
C SER A 24 -8.77 -6.22 0.86
N ASP A 25 -9.92 -6.82 1.09
CA ASP A 25 -11.10 -6.51 0.27
C ASP A 25 -11.71 -5.17 0.64
N LEU A 26 -11.46 -4.73 1.85
CA LEU A 26 -12.05 -3.48 2.35
C LEU A 26 -10.96 -2.52 2.73
N ALA A 27 -11.33 -1.27 2.93
CA ALA A 27 -10.40 -0.28 3.41
C ALA A 27 -9.81 -0.73 4.74
N ILE A 28 -8.53 -0.49 4.94
CA ILE A 28 -7.84 -0.92 6.14
C ILE A 28 -7.21 0.30 6.79
N SER A 29 -7.41 0.45 8.09
CA SER A 29 -6.86 1.59 8.81
C SER A 29 -5.36 1.42 8.99
N ARG A 30 -4.67 2.54 9.25
CA ARG A 30 -3.24 2.48 9.52
C ARG A 30 -2.95 1.62 10.74
N THR A 31 -3.80 1.69 11.74
CA THR A 31 -3.63 0.89 12.95
C THR A 31 -3.72 -0.60 12.62
N GLU A 32 -4.70 -0.97 11.81
CA GLU A 32 -4.88 -2.37 11.46
C GLU A 32 -3.72 -2.83 10.57
N LEU A 33 -3.30 -2.00 9.64
CA LEU A 33 -2.18 -2.33 8.78
C LEU A 33 -0.92 -2.56 9.62
N LYS A 34 -0.66 -1.64 10.56
CA LYS A 34 0.50 -1.76 11.42
C LYS A 34 0.43 -3.04 12.24
N ARG A 35 -0.74 -3.42 12.68
CA ARG A 35 -0.93 -4.62 13.47
C ARG A 35 -0.58 -5.88 12.68
N ARG A 36 -0.80 -5.85 11.38
CA ARG A 36 -0.51 -7.00 10.52
C ARG A 36 0.95 -7.07 10.09
N LEU A 37 1.72 -6.02 10.35
CA LEU A 37 3.12 -5.98 9.98
C LEU A 37 3.99 -6.40 11.14
N PRO A 38 5.25 -6.79 10.88
CA PRO A 38 6.19 -7.08 11.97
C PRO A 38 6.32 -5.87 12.88
N LYS A 39 6.44 -6.12 14.16
CA LYS A 39 6.44 -5.05 15.14
C LYS A 39 7.63 -4.13 15.02
N GLU A 40 8.73 -4.61 14.47
CA GLU A 40 9.91 -3.80 14.36
C GLU A 40 9.81 -2.74 13.26
N ILE A 41 8.74 -2.75 12.48
CA ILE A 41 8.58 -1.73 11.45
C ILE A 41 8.11 -0.45 12.12
N MET A 42 8.90 0.60 11.98
CA MET A 42 8.62 1.85 12.66
C MET A 42 7.47 2.59 11.98
N HIS A 43 6.77 3.37 12.80
CA HIS A 43 5.65 4.15 12.30
C HIS A 43 6.08 5.09 11.17
N GLN A 44 7.24 5.72 11.31
CA GLN A 44 7.75 6.60 10.28
C GLN A 44 8.01 5.87 8.98
N THR A 45 8.54 4.66 9.08
CA THR A 45 8.82 3.85 7.91
C THR A 45 7.53 3.50 7.18
N LEU A 46 6.51 3.12 7.94
CA LEU A 46 5.23 2.79 7.34
C LEU A 46 4.63 4.02 6.65
N ASN A 47 4.68 5.17 7.30
CA ASN A 47 4.14 6.38 6.69
C ASN A 47 4.86 6.74 5.40
N LEU A 48 6.17 6.53 5.37
CA LEU A 48 6.94 6.80 4.17
C LEU A 48 6.53 5.88 3.02
N ILE A 49 6.31 4.61 3.33
CA ILE A 49 5.86 3.65 2.33
C ILE A 49 4.48 4.05 1.79
N LEU A 50 3.56 4.42 2.68
CA LEU A 50 2.23 4.79 2.26
C LEU A 50 2.24 6.05 1.41
N GLU A 51 3.08 7.01 1.77
CA GLU A 51 3.22 8.23 1.00
C GLU A 51 3.72 7.91 -0.40
N PHE A 52 4.72 7.04 -0.48
CA PHE A 52 5.28 6.63 -1.76
C PHE A 52 4.21 5.96 -2.63
N LEU A 53 3.43 5.05 -2.05
CA LEU A 53 2.41 4.35 -2.81
C LEU A 53 1.30 5.28 -3.25
N GLU A 54 0.94 6.24 -2.40
CA GLU A 54 -0.10 7.19 -2.73
C GLU A 54 0.33 8.10 -3.88
N GLU A 55 1.57 8.56 -3.84
CA GLU A 55 2.08 9.41 -4.89
C GLU A 55 2.12 8.71 -6.23
N ARG A 56 2.27 7.41 -6.23
CA ARG A 56 2.31 6.65 -7.46
C ARG A 56 0.92 6.19 -7.89
N GLY A 57 -0.10 6.59 -7.15
CA GLY A 57 -1.46 6.24 -7.54
C GLY A 57 -1.84 4.81 -7.28
N MET A 58 -1.12 4.15 -6.39
CA MET A 58 -1.42 2.75 -6.10
C MET A 58 -2.43 2.58 -4.99
N ILE A 59 -2.53 3.56 -4.11
CA ILE A 59 -3.48 3.50 -3.00
C ILE A 59 -4.20 4.84 -2.89
N ALA A 60 -5.35 4.80 -2.24
CA ALA A 60 -6.07 5.99 -1.87
C ALA A 60 -6.28 5.96 -0.37
N ASP A 61 -6.07 7.11 0.27
CA ASP A 61 -6.24 7.22 1.71
C ASP A 61 -7.58 7.89 1.94
N THR A 62 -8.57 7.11 2.31
CA THR A 62 -9.92 7.63 2.49
C THR A 62 -10.28 7.71 3.95
N HIS A 63 -11.41 8.32 4.27
CA HIS A 63 -11.83 8.43 5.66
C HIS A 63 -12.20 7.06 6.24
N LYS A 64 -12.39 6.05 5.39
CA LYS A 64 -12.66 4.71 5.85
C LYS A 64 -11.38 3.88 5.95
N GLY A 65 -10.27 4.41 5.52
CA GLY A 65 -9.01 3.71 5.56
C GLY A 65 -8.31 3.73 4.21
N ILE A 66 -7.28 2.93 4.11
CA ILE A 66 -6.44 2.87 2.92
C ILE A 66 -6.97 1.77 2.01
N VAL A 67 -7.09 2.10 0.72
CA VAL A 67 -7.62 1.17 -0.27
C VAL A 67 -6.60 0.99 -1.37
N TRP A 68 -6.38 -0.24 -1.80
CA TRP A 68 -5.50 -0.52 -2.93
C TRP A 68 -6.28 -0.33 -4.21
N ILE A 69 -5.79 0.54 -5.08
CA ILE A 69 -6.52 0.86 -6.32
C ILE A 69 -5.75 0.55 -7.58
N TYR A 70 -4.48 0.20 -7.48
CA TYR A 70 -3.65 0.06 -8.68
C TYR A 70 -3.99 -1.19 -9.47
N ASN A 71 -3.89 -2.34 -8.99
CA ASN A 71 -4.19 -3.54 -9.73
C ASN A 71 -5.63 -3.96 -9.47
N PRO A 72 -6.51 -3.78 -10.42
CA PRO A 72 -7.91 -4.13 -10.21
C PRO A 72 -8.05 -5.60 -9.84
N SER A 73 -9.22 -5.97 -9.39
CA SER A 73 -9.49 -7.34 -8.99
C SER A 73 -9.22 -8.29 -10.15
N PRO A 74 -8.99 -9.57 -9.88
CA PRO A 74 -8.75 -10.53 -10.96
C PRO A 74 -9.85 -10.54 -12.01
N LYS A 75 -11.09 -10.32 -11.62
CA LYS A 75 -12.17 -10.27 -12.57
C LYS A 75 -11.99 -9.13 -13.55
N ILE A 76 -11.69 -7.93 -13.05
CA ILE A 76 -11.51 -6.78 -13.91
C ILE A 76 -10.28 -6.96 -14.77
N ARG A 77 -9.21 -7.51 -14.20
CA ARG A 77 -8.01 -7.74 -14.96
C ARG A 77 -8.26 -8.72 -16.11
N THR A 78 -9.01 -9.77 -15.86
CA THR A 78 -9.33 -10.74 -16.88
C THR A 78 -10.14 -10.10 -17.99
N ALA A 79 -11.09 -9.24 -17.61
CA ALA A 79 -11.88 -8.55 -18.62
C ALA A 79 -11.02 -7.67 -19.50
N ILE A 80 -10.06 -6.98 -18.90
CA ILE A 80 -9.16 -6.14 -19.66
C ILE A 80 -8.31 -6.97 -20.59
N GLU A 81 -7.78 -8.08 -20.10
CA GLU A 81 -6.92 -8.93 -20.89
C GLU A 81 -7.66 -9.59 -22.04
N ARG A 82 -8.95 -9.75 -21.94
CA ARG A 82 -9.71 -10.34 -23.01
C ARG A 82 -10.14 -9.36 -24.07
N GLY A 83 -9.51 -8.21 -24.07
CA GLY A 83 -9.73 -7.30 -25.13
C GLY A 83 -10.99 -6.52 -25.03
N VAL A 84 -11.28 -6.24 -23.83
CA VAL A 84 -12.38 -5.38 -23.68
C VAL A 84 -12.14 -4.13 -24.37
N GLU A 85 -11.03 -4.08 -24.81
CA GLU A 85 -10.76 -3.11 -25.51
C GLU A 85 -11.27 -3.00 -26.53
N VAL A 86 -11.58 -3.16 -26.65
CA VAL A 86 -11.96 -3.01 -27.43
C VAL A 86 -12.26 -2.32 -27.85
#